data_fc551120a1aaf03cb9bc954f661b9dc1
#
_entry.id   fc551120a1aaf03cb9bc954f661b9dc1
#
_cell.length_a   1.000
_cell.length_b   1.000
_cell.length_c   1.000
_cell.angle_alpha   90.00
_cell.angle_beta   90.00
_cell.angle_gamma   90.00
#
_symmetry.space_group_name_H-M   'P 1'
#
loop_
_entity.id
_entity.type
_entity.pdbx_description
1 polymer ?
#
loop_
_entity_poly.entity_id
_entity_poly.type
_entity_poly.pdbx_seq_one_letter_code
_entity_poly.pdbx_strand_id
1 'polypeptide(L)'
;MDKIRKVVLFVRLVEYSLRLYADFFSRSYTTKKLPAGPASKNGEPINIVVIGASFAGYHAARVIATSLPTDGPYRLIIVEPNHHWQFTWTLPRFCVVEGHEHKTFIPYGPYLPAGSEKIVRWVHDRVSTITENTVTIQGTGEKIPYSYMVIATGSGVGMSLPSRVGSTGKAEGIKLLQNFQQRIKAAKNLVVVGGGAAGVELATDAKDQYPDKNVTLIHSRDTVMNRFGHDLQVGALAGLKDLGIEVILGERTTSETPADGFVTLRSGRKVECDFMVNATGQQPSSQLISDFVPEAIAKSGRIKVKPTMQIDVDSLPHIYVCGDVAEAGVTNPNARAAMKQAIYAADNLVLALQSKKPSNIYEHYWADGVIKLTLGLHKSITAFGIGDTELLFRGKEKEVTLMIERAWTNMGAKPYEDKEYDTGRAQSSVADKALEVANETV
;
A
#
# COMPACT_ATOMS: atom_id res chain seq x y z
N MET A 1 17.41 33.74 5.94
CA MET A 1 16.16 33.32 5.26
C MET A 1 15.72 31.92 5.64
N ASP A 2 16.61 30.94 5.75
CA ASP A 2 16.26 29.53 6.05
C ASP A 2 15.57 29.33 7.41
N LYS A 3 16.03 30.00 8.49
CA LYS A 3 15.38 29.90 9.82
C LYS A 3 13.92 30.38 9.82
N ILE A 4 13.64 31.47 9.14
CA ILE A 4 12.27 32.03 9.05
C ILE A 4 11.36 31.07 8.28
N ARG A 5 11.83 30.50 7.16
CA ARG A 5 11.07 29.54 6.38
C ARG A 5 10.75 28.27 7.20
N LYS A 6 11.70 27.78 7.98
CA LYS A 6 11.48 26.61 8.89
C LYS A 6 10.47 26.91 9.98
N VAL A 7 10.47 28.13 10.55
CA VAL A 7 9.44 28.55 11.52
C VAL A 7 8.06 28.60 10.85
N VAL A 8 7.96 29.18 9.65
CA VAL A 8 6.69 29.23 8.90
C VAL A 8 6.19 27.81 8.61
N LEU A 9 7.08 26.89 8.20
CA LEU A 9 6.71 25.51 7.94
C LEU A 9 6.23 24.79 9.22
N PHE A 10 6.89 25.03 10.35
CA PHE A 10 6.46 24.49 11.65
C PHE A 10 5.07 24.99 12.05
N VAL A 11 4.80 26.31 11.90
CA VAL A 11 3.46 26.89 12.16
C VAL A 11 2.42 26.23 11.27
N ARG A 12 2.71 26.05 9.98
CA ARG A 12 1.81 25.32 9.04
C ARG A 12 1.59 23.87 9.42
N LEU A 13 2.59 23.19 10.00
CA LEU A 13 2.45 21.82 10.50
C LEU A 13 1.49 21.76 11.69
N VAL A 14 1.55 22.73 12.58
CA VAL A 14 0.60 22.86 13.71
C VAL A 14 -0.81 23.14 13.17
N GLU A 15 -0.96 24.08 12.22
CA GLU A 15 -2.24 24.34 11.55
C GLU A 15 -2.82 23.07 10.91
N TYR A 16 -1.99 22.32 10.17
CA TYR A 16 -2.41 21.05 9.59
C TYR A 16 -2.90 20.05 10.62
N SER A 17 -2.20 19.93 11.74
CA SER A 17 -2.61 19.04 12.83
C SER A 17 -3.96 19.45 13.42
N LEU A 18 -4.19 20.75 13.59
CA LEU A 18 -5.47 21.28 14.08
C LEU A 18 -6.60 21.01 13.07
N ARG A 19 -6.35 21.16 11.76
CA ARG A 19 -7.31 20.81 10.70
C ARG A 19 -7.66 19.33 10.73
N LEU A 20 -6.67 18.44 10.87
CA LEU A 20 -6.92 17.00 10.99
C LEU A 20 -7.82 16.68 12.19
N TYR A 21 -7.60 17.34 13.33
CA TYR A 21 -8.46 17.20 14.51
C TYR A 21 -9.88 17.73 14.23
N ALA A 22 -10.00 18.91 13.63
CA ALA A 22 -11.30 19.50 13.26
C ALA A 22 -12.07 18.60 12.29
N ASP A 23 -11.41 18.08 11.26
CA ASP A 23 -12.00 17.13 10.30
C ASP A 23 -12.43 15.83 11.00
N PHE A 24 -11.63 15.30 11.91
CA PHE A 24 -11.97 14.12 12.67
C PHE A 24 -13.24 14.34 13.52
N PHE A 25 -13.34 15.45 14.23
CA PHE A 25 -14.52 15.80 15.03
C PHE A 25 -15.75 16.10 14.17
N SER A 26 -15.58 16.90 13.09
CA SER A 26 -16.66 17.19 12.15
C SER A 26 -17.24 15.90 11.57
N ARG A 27 -16.41 14.96 11.20
CA ARG A 27 -16.83 13.68 10.63
C ARG A 27 -17.51 12.77 11.64
N SER A 28 -17.06 12.76 12.91
CA SER A 28 -17.77 12.05 13.98
C SER A 28 -19.20 12.56 14.18
N TYR A 29 -19.44 13.83 13.86
CA TYR A 29 -20.78 14.45 13.89
C TYR A 29 -21.59 14.22 12.61
N THR A 30 -20.96 14.10 11.46
CA THR A 30 -21.62 14.03 10.14
C THR A 30 -21.82 12.62 9.62
N THR A 31 -21.06 11.63 10.08
CA THR A 31 -21.26 10.21 9.78
C THR A 31 -22.45 9.65 10.56
N LYS A 32 -23.63 10.23 10.34
CA LYS A 32 -24.87 9.64 10.84
C LYS A 32 -25.12 8.36 10.05
N LYS A 33 -25.41 7.28 10.78
CA LYS A 33 -25.92 6.04 10.17
C LYS A 33 -27.07 6.38 9.23
N LEU A 34 -27.04 5.79 8.04
CA LEU A 34 -28.17 5.84 7.13
C LEU A 34 -29.41 5.29 7.88
N PRO A 35 -30.57 5.91 7.75
CA PRO A 35 -31.78 5.31 8.28
C PRO A 35 -31.97 3.93 7.63
N ALA A 36 -32.54 2.99 8.36
CA ALA A 36 -33.03 1.75 7.78
C ALA A 36 -34.04 2.16 6.68
N GLY A 37 -33.54 2.17 5.43
CA GLY A 37 -34.36 2.61 4.30
C GLY A 37 -35.33 1.53 3.84
N PRO A 38 -36.34 1.87 3.01
CA PRO A 38 -37.14 0.85 2.37
C PRO A 38 -36.24 -0.08 1.57
N ALA A 39 -36.59 -1.37 1.55
CA ALA A 39 -35.99 -2.32 0.60
C ALA A 39 -35.98 -1.70 -0.80
N SER A 40 -35.00 -2.04 -1.62
CA SER A 40 -34.94 -1.55 -3.01
C SER A 40 -36.31 -1.78 -3.66
N LYS A 41 -36.65 -0.99 -4.68
CA LYS A 41 -37.96 -1.09 -5.36
C LYS A 41 -38.33 -2.51 -5.78
N ASN A 42 -37.36 -3.43 -5.89
CA ASN A 42 -37.52 -4.81 -6.30
C ASN A 42 -37.21 -5.85 -5.18
N GLY A 43 -37.02 -5.43 -3.94
CA GLY A 43 -36.61 -6.32 -2.84
C GLY A 43 -35.18 -6.80 -2.86
N GLU A 44 -34.36 -6.42 -3.87
CA GLU A 44 -32.94 -6.77 -3.97
C GLU A 44 -32.08 -5.82 -3.15
N PRO A 45 -30.94 -6.30 -2.59
CA PRO A 45 -30.05 -5.45 -1.83
C PRO A 45 -29.34 -4.42 -2.72
N ILE A 46 -29.08 -3.23 -2.16
CA ILE A 46 -28.25 -2.20 -2.78
C ILE A 46 -26.79 -2.60 -2.58
N ASN A 47 -26.19 -3.15 -3.62
CA ASN A 47 -24.80 -3.59 -3.57
C ASN A 47 -23.84 -2.42 -3.76
N ILE A 48 -22.90 -2.31 -2.85
CA ILE A 48 -21.75 -1.40 -2.92
C ILE A 48 -20.50 -2.27 -3.06
N VAL A 49 -19.78 -2.13 -4.17
CA VAL A 49 -18.58 -2.94 -4.43
C VAL A 49 -17.32 -2.11 -4.17
N VAL A 50 -16.39 -2.65 -3.41
CA VAL A 50 -15.03 -2.10 -3.22
C VAL A 50 -14.04 -3.05 -3.86
N ILE A 51 -13.28 -2.57 -4.86
CA ILE A 51 -12.27 -3.37 -5.56
C ILE A 51 -10.89 -3.02 -5.02
N GLY A 52 -10.26 -3.99 -4.35
CA GLY A 52 -8.99 -3.84 -3.64
C GLY A 52 -9.19 -3.44 -2.18
N ALA A 53 -8.50 -4.11 -1.26
CA ALA A 53 -8.59 -3.87 0.18
C ALA A 53 -7.22 -3.65 0.84
N SER A 54 -6.32 -2.92 0.18
CA SER A 54 -5.12 -2.40 0.81
C SER A 54 -5.44 -1.12 1.60
N PHE A 55 -4.53 -0.16 1.72
CA PHE A 55 -4.70 1.06 2.51
C PHE A 55 -5.98 1.87 2.16
N ALA A 56 -6.21 2.15 0.89
CA ALA A 56 -7.35 2.94 0.46
C ALA A 56 -8.66 2.14 0.56
N GLY A 57 -8.75 1.00 -0.13
CA GLY A 57 -10.03 0.27 -0.24
C GLY A 57 -10.53 -0.28 1.08
N TYR A 58 -9.65 -0.82 1.93
CA TYR A 58 -10.08 -1.31 3.25
C TYR A 58 -10.53 -0.17 4.16
N HIS A 59 -9.90 1.02 4.05
CA HIS A 59 -10.34 2.19 4.78
C HIS A 59 -11.69 2.74 4.25
N ALA A 60 -11.88 2.77 2.93
CA ALA A 60 -13.18 3.12 2.32
C ALA A 60 -14.28 2.15 2.78
N ALA A 61 -14.01 0.84 2.76
CA ALA A 61 -14.93 -0.17 3.23
C ALA A 61 -15.32 0.03 4.69
N ARG A 62 -14.35 0.37 5.57
CA ARG A 62 -14.63 0.70 6.98
C ARG A 62 -15.55 1.91 7.11
N VAL A 63 -15.27 3.01 6.40
CA VAL A 63 -16.09 4.23 6.46
C VAL A 63 -17.51 3.96 5.99
N ILE A 64 -17.65 3.25 4.86
CA ILE A 64 -18.95 2.84 4.33
C ILE A 64 -19.69 1.96 5.33
N ALA A 65 -19.06 0.87 5.83
CA ALA A 65 -19.67 -0.06 6.77
C ALA A 65 -20.10 0.63 8.08
N THR A 66 -19.38 1.66 8.54
CA THR A 66 -19.76 2.45 9.73
C THR A 66 -21.04 3.24 9.51
N SER A 67 -21.32 3.65 8.27
CA SER A 67 -22.47 4.48 7.89
C SER A 67 -23.71 3.66 7.53
N LEU A 68 -23.55 2.39 7.18
CA LEU A 68 -24.66 1.52 6.77
C LEU A 68 -25.38 0.90 7.99
N PRO A 69 -26.72 0.83 8.00
CA PRO A 69 -27.46 0.04 8.98
C PRO A 69 -27.24 -1.46 8.71
N THR A 70 -27.07 -2.23 9.78
CA THR A 70 -26.82 -3.68 9.70
C THR A 70 -28.09 -4.51 9.38
N ASP A 71 -29.25 -3.88 9.46
CA ASP A 71 -30.58 -4.42 9.20
C ASP A 71 -31.25 -3.77 7.97
N GLY A 72 -30.48 -3.00 7.21
CA GLY A 72 -30.97 -2.30 6.01
C GLY A 72 -30.79 -3.11 4.71
N PRO A 73 -31.21 -2.52 3.58
CA PRO A 73 -31.17 -3.16 2.27
C PRO A 73 -29.77 -3.15 1.63
N TYR A 74 -28.73 -2.81 2.39
CA TYR A 74 -27.41 -2.60 1.85
C TYR A 74 -26.51 -3.83 1.97
N ARG A 75 -25.65 -4.05 0.97
CA ARG A 75 -24.55 -5.01 1.00
C ARG A 75 -23.26 -4.34 0.57
N LEU A 76 -22.23 -4.49 1.37
CA LEU A 76 -20.86 -4.09 1.05
C LEU A 76 -20.08 -5.33 0.60
N ILE A 77 -19.68 -5.35 -0.67
CA ILE A 77 -18.94 -6.46 -1.26
C ILE A 77 -17.50 -6.00 -1.47
N ILE A 78 -16.57 -6.66 -0.81
CA ILE A 78 -15.14 -6.36 -0.90
C ILE A 78 -14.47 -7.43 -1.75
N VAL A 79 -13.94 -7.04 -2.91
CA VAL A 79 -13.22 -7.94 -3.81
C VAL A 79 -11.72 -7.68 -3.63
N GLU A 80 -11.02 -8.63 -3.03
CA GLU A 80 -9.61 -8.56 -2.72
C GLU A 80 -8.98 -9.95 -2.82
N PRO A 81 -7.98 -10.17 -3.70
CA PRO A 81 -7.39 -11.49 -3.86
C PRO A 81 -6.60 -11.96 -2.64
N ASN A 82 -6.05 -11.07 -1.84
CA ASN A 82 -5.27 -11.44 -0.67
C ASN A 82 -6.19 -11.84 0.49
N HIS A 83 -5.75 -12.84 1.26
CA HIS A 83 -6.45 -13.28 2.50
C HIS A 83 -6.06 -12.44 3.72
N HIS A 84 -4.99 -11.65 3.62
CA HIS A 84 -4.47 -10.80 4.68
C HIS A 84 -4.13 -9.42 4.16
N TRP A 85 -4.32 -8.42 5.00
CA TRP A 85 -3.81 -7.09 4.75
C TRP A 85 -2.29 -7.06 4.91
N GLN A 86 -1.56 -6.62 3.88
CA GLN A 86 -0.10 -6.55 3.89
C GLN A 86 0.38 -5.17 4.33
N PHE A 87 1.11 -5.09 5.45
CA PHE A 87 1.74 -3.85 5.88
C PHE A 87 3.06 -3.65 5.13
N THR A 88 2.96 -3.07 3.95
CA THR A 88 4.05 -2.97 2.97
C THR A 88 5.23 -2.12 3.42
N TRP A 89 5.07 -1.25 4.43
CA TRP A 89 6.15 -0.40 4.93
C TRP A 89 7.29 -1.17 5.60
N THR A 90 7.01 -2.35 6.12
CA THR A 90 8.02 -3.20 6.73
C THR A 90 8.69 -4.16 5.75
N LEU A 91 8.18 -4.27 4.52
CA LEU A 91 8.70 -5.24 3.56
C LEU A 91 10.17 -5.05 3.19
N PRO A 92 10.70 -3.83 2.94
CA PRO A 92 12.13 -3.66 2.70
C PRO A 92 12.98 -4.23 3.85
N ARG A 93 12.58 -3.97 5.11
CA ARG A 93 13.22 -4.47 6.32
C ARG A 93 13.09 -5.99 6.43
N PHE A 94 11.90 -6.53 6.23
CA PHE A 94 11.64 -7.98 6.37
C PHE A 94 12.13 -8.80 5.16
N CYS A 95 12.57 -8.15 4.09
CA CYS A 95 13.37 -8.79 3.05
C CYS A 95 14.80 -9.11 3.49
N VAL A 96 15.27 -8.48 4.57
CA VAL A 96 16.66 -8.59 5.07
C VAL A 96 16.70 -9.28 6.43
N VAL A 97 15.83 -8.87 7.35
CA VAL A 97 15.84 -9.33 8.75
C VAL A 97 14.89 -10.50 8.92
N GLU A 98 15.46 -11.65 9.32
CA GLU A 98 14.76 -12.92 9.49
C GLU A 98 13.89 -12.96 10.76
N GLY A 99 12.88 -13.83 10.77
CA GLY A 99 12.03 -14.13 11.94
C GLY A 99 10.84 -13.21 12.14
N HIS A 100 10.61 -12.27 11.22
CA HIS A 100 9.55 -11.27 11.32
C HIS A 100 8.52 -11.33 10.17
N GLU A 101 8.66 -12.27 9.25
CA GLU A 101 7.91 -12.37 8.00
C GLU A 101 6.40 -12.43 8.24
N HIS A 102 5.97 -13.24 9.22
CA HIS A 102 4.57 -13.43 9.56
C HIS A 102 3.87 -12.16 10.04
N LYS A 103 4.64 -11.20 10.57
CA LYS A 103 4.11 -9.97 11.18
C LYS A 103 3.52 -9.01 10.15
N THR A 104 4.00 -9.06 8.89
CA THR A 104 3.48 -8.18 7.84
C THR A 104 2.06 -8.53 7.37
N PHE A 105 1.57 -9.73 7.70
CA PHE A 105 0.25 -10.22 7.29
C PHE A 105 -0.76 -10.07 8.43
N ILE A 106 -1.59 -9.04 8.35
CA ILE A 106 -2.62 -8.73 9.35
C ILE A 106 -3.96 -9.28 8.87
N PRO A 107 -4.72 -10.05 9.69
CA PRO A 107 -5.99 -10.62 9.26
C PRO A 107 -7.03 -9.54 8.91
N TYR A 108 -7.82 -9.79 7.87
CA TYR A 108 -8.98 -8.98 7.57
C TYR A 108 -10.09 -9.24 8.60
N GLY A 109 -11.02 -8.29 8.73
CA GLY A 109 -12.18 -8.37 9.62
C GLY A 109 -12.12 -7.38 10.77
N PRO A 110 -11.17 -7.47 11.72
CA PRO A 110 -11.17 -6.65 12.94
C PRO A 110 -11.17 -5.12 12.73
N TYR A 111 -10.73 -4.64 11.56
CA TYR A 111 -10.76 -3.22 11.22
C TYR A 111 -12.17 -2.69 10.90
N LEU A 112 -13.07 -3.57 10.48
CA LEU A 112 -14.45 -3.20 10.22
C LEU A 112 -15.24 -3.04 11.52
N PRO A 113 -16.32 -2.23 11.55
CA PRO A 113 -17.12 -2.06 12.75
C PRO A 113 -17.81 -3.38 13.16
N ALA A 114 -17.95 -3.59 14.45
CA ALA A 114 -18.66 -4.75 14.99
C ALA A 114 -20.09 -4.81 14.45
N GLY A 115 -20.56 -6.00 14.09
CA GLY A 115 -21.88 -6.23 13.48
C GLY A 115 -21.91 -6.05 11.97
N SER A 116 -20.83 -5.54 11.35
CA SER A 116 -20.78 -5.36 9.90
C SER A 116 -20.71 -6.68 9.12
N GLU A 117 -20.39 -7.78 9.75
CA GLU A 117 -20.40 -9.14 9.16
C GLU A 117 -21.77 -9.52 8.56
N LYS A 118 -22.86 -8.88 9.02
CA LYS A 118 -24.21 -9.08 8.47
C LYS A 118 -24.41 -8.47 7.08
N ILE A 119 -23.63 -7.43 6.76
CA ILE A 119 -23.75 -6.67 5.50
C ILE A 119 -22.51 -6.77 4.62
N VAL A 120 -21.39 -7.25 5.15
CA VAL A 120 -20.13 -7.38 4.41
C VAL A 120 -19.97 -8.79 3.83
N ARG A 121 -19.71 -8.84 2.53
CA ARG A 121 -19.31 -10.06 1.82
C ARG A 121 -17.88 -9.88 1.31
N TRP A 122 -16.97 -10.78 1.69
CA TRP A 122 -15.64 -10.90 1.11
C TRP A 122 -15.66 -11.81 -0.10
N VAL A 123 -14.96 -11.37 -1.17
CA VAL A 123 -14.67 -12.16 -2.36
C VAL A 123 -13.16 -12.18 -2.54
N HIS A 124 -12.52 -13.29 -2.13
CA HIS A 124 -11.07 -13.47 -2.23
C HIS A 124 -10.67 -13.88 -3.66
N ASP A 125 -10.86 -12.94 -4.60
CA ASP A 125 -10.57 -13.13 -6.02
C ASP A 125 -10.32 -11.76 -6.67
N ARG A 126 -10.09 -11.76 -7.97
CA ARG A 126 -9.91 -10.57 -8.81
C ARG A 126 -11.17 -10.26 -9.60
N VAL A 127 -11.34 -8.99 -9.92
CA VAL A 127 -12.30 -8.57 -10.95
C VAL A 127 -11.63 -8.72 -12.31
N SER A 128 -12.29 -9.40 -13.26
CA SER A 128 -11.83 -9.55 -14.64
C SER A 128 -12.37 -8.47 -15.56
N THR A 129 -13.63 -8.06 -15.39
CA THR A 129 -14.29 -7.04 -16.21
C THR A 129 -15.23 -6.17 -15.37
N ILE A 130 -15.40 -4.94 -15.82
CA ILE A 130 -16.36 -3.97 -15.28
C ILE A 130 -17.26 -3.50 -16.42
N THR A 131 -18.53 -3.35 -16.15
CA THR A 131 -19.51 -2.63 -16.94
C THR A 131 -20.12 -1.50 -16.13
N GLU A 132 -21.07 -0.76 -16.68
CA GLU A 132 -21.75 0.34 -15.98
C GLU A 132 -22.38 -0.06 -14.64
N ASN A 133 -22.83 -1.30 -14.51
CA ASN A 133 -23.61 -1.76 -13.34
C ASN A 133 -23.24 -3.18 -12.84
N THR A 134 -22.18 -3.78 -13.39
CA THR A 134 -21.81 -5.17 -13.04
C THR A 134 -20.30 -5.32 -13.02
N VAL A 135 -19.78 -6.07 -12.05
CA VAL A 135 -18.40 -6.58 -12.05
C VAL A 135 -18.43 -8.09 -12.24
N THR A 136 -17.44 -8.63 -12.97
CA THR A 136 -17.27 -10.08 -13.16
C THR A 136 -16.06 -10.55 -12.39
N ILE A 137 -16.24 -11.60 -11.58
CA ILE A 137 -15.18 -12.21 -10.79
C ILE A 137 -14.37 -13.18 -11.65
N GLN A 138 -13.04 -13.10 -11.58
CA GLN A 138 -12.13 -13.78 -12.50
C GLN A 138 -12.20 -15.30 -12.39
N GLY A 139 -12.08 -15.86 -11.18
CA GLY A 139 -11.99 -17.31 -10.96
C GLY A 139 -13.32 -18.03 -11.13
N THR A 140 -14.43 -17.38 -10.73
CA THR A 140 -15.75 -18.01 -10.74
C THR A 140 -16.62 -17.64 -11.94
N GLY A 141 -16.31 -16.52 -12.61
CA GLY A 141 -17.20 -15.94 -13.61
C GLY A 141 -18.48 -15.31 -13.04
N GLU A 142 -18.63 -15.24 -11.70
CA GLU A 142 -19.79 -14.62 -11.05
C GLU A 142 -19.92 -13.16 -11.49
N LYS A 143 -21.13 -12.80 -11.89
CA LYS A 143 -21.51 -11.41 -12.21
C LYS A 143 -22.22 -10.80 -10.99
N ILE A 144 -21.60 -9.80 -10.41
CA ILE A 144 -22.11 -9.09 -9.23
C ILE A 144 -22.66 -7.74 -9.69
N PRO A 145 -23.99 -7.53 -9.64
CA PRO A 145 -24.55 -6.21 -9.92
C PRO A 145 -24.22 -5.24 -8.79
N TYR A 146 -23.99 -3.96 -9.12
CA TYR A 146 -23.72 -2.92 -8.15
C TYR A 146 -24.49 -1.63 -8.43
N SER A 147 -24.84 -0.91 -7.36
CA SER A 147 -25.40 0.43 -7.43
C SER A 147 -24.33 1.49 -7.25
N TYR A 148 -23.27 1.17 -6.49
CA TYR A 148 -22.11 2.04 -6.29
C TYR A 148 -20.82 1.21 -6.25
N MET A 149 -19.74 1.81 -6.71
CA MET A 149 -18.44 1.15 -6.73
C MET A 149 -17.31 2.08 -6.25
N VAL A 150 -16.35 1.52 -5.51
CA VAL A 150 -15.08 2.16 -5.17
C VAL A 150 -13.94 1.36 -5.77
N ILE A 151 -13.15 1.99 -6.63
CA ILE A 151 -11.95 1.40 -7.23
C ILE A 151 -10.74 1.83 -6.42
N ALA A 152 -10.08 0.88 -5.81
CA ALA A 152 -8.90 1.07 -4.96
C ALA A 152 -7.79 0.05 -5.28
N THR A 153 -7.63 -0.26 -6.57
CA THR A 153 -6.68 -1.26 -7.09
C THR A 153 -5.21 -0.89 -6.90
N GLY A 154 -4.94 0.39 -6.58
CA GLY A 154 -3.62 0.88 -6.21
C GLY A 154 -2.61 0.88 -7.34
N SER A 155 -1.39 0.47 -7.02
CA SER A 155 -0.27 0.38 -7.95
C SER A 155 0.56 -0.88 -7.67
N GLY A 156 1.25 -1.38 -8.70
CA GLY A 156 2.09 -2.56 -8.57
C GLY A 156 3.25 -2.56 -9.55
N VAL A 157 4.32 -3.27 -9.19
CA VAL A 157 5.37 -3.68 -10.12
C VAL A 157 5.41 -5.19 -10.05
N GLY A 158 4.72 -5.87 -10.96
CA GLY A 158 4.79 -7.32 -11.11
C GLY A 158 4.65 -8.13 -9.81
N MET A 159 4.01 -7.59 -8.74
CA MET A 159 3.83 -8.28 -7.47
C MET A 159 5.15 -8.80 -6.86
N SER A 160 6.21 -7.99 -6.86
CA SER A 160 7.54 -8.40 -6.40
C SER A 160 8.02 -7.66 -5.15
N LEU A 161 8.78 -8.39 -4.32
CA LEU A 161 9.54 -7.81 -3.21
C LEU A 161 10.61 -6.82 -3.72
N PRO A 162 10.90 -5.75 -3.00
CA PRO A 162 10.45 -5.43 -1.64
C PRO A 162 9.12 -4.65 -1.54
N SER A 163 8.43 -4.39 -2.63
CA SER A 163 7.25 -3.51 -2.63
C SER A 163 5.95 -4.24 -2.30
N ARG A 164 5.83 -5.50 -2.70
CA ARG A 164 4.66 -6.37 -2.48
C ARG A 164 5.09 -7.82 -2.31
N VAL A 165 4.32 -8.59 -1.57
CA VAL A 165 4.47 -10.05 -1.56
C VAL A 165 3.63 -10.64 -2.69
N GLY A 166 4.23 -11.40 -3.56
CA GLY A 166 3.61 -11.96 -4.78
C GLY A 166 2.70 -13.17 -4.55
N SER A 167 2.13 -13.31 -3.35
CA SER A 167 1.22 -14.39 -2.98
C SER A 167 -0.04 -13.84 -2.33
N THR A 168 -1.17 -14.50 -2.54
CA THR A 168 -2.45 -14.17 -1.89
C THR A 168 -2.56 -14.80 -0.50
N GLY A 169 -1.84 -15.89 -0.23
CA GLY A 169 -1.83 -16.62 1.03
C GLY A 169 -0.66 -16.25 1.94
N LYS A 170 -0.90 -16.20 3.26
CA LYS A 170 0.11 -15.87 4.27
C LYS A 170 1.25 -16.88 4.31
N ALA A 171 0.95 -18.19 4.28
CA ALA A 171 1.97 -19.24 4.36
C ALA A 171 2.98 -19.16 3.20
N GLU A 172 2.47 -19.03 1.98
CA GLU A 172 3.30 -18.88 0.80
C GLU A 172 4.05 -17.55 0.81
N GLY A 173 3.39 -16.46 1.23
CA GLY A 173 4.02 -15.16 1.36
C GLY A 173 5.19 -15.15 2.34
N ILE A 174 5.08 -15.86 3.47
CA ILE A 174 6.19 -16.09 4.41
C ILE A 174 7.35 -16.82 3.74
N LYS A 175 7.07 -17.89 2.98
CA LYS A 175 8.10 -18.64 2.24
C LYS A 175 8.81 -17.77 1.20
N LEU A 176 8.07 -16.91 0.48
CA LEU A 176 8.65 -15.98 -0.48
C LEU A 176 9.60 -14.99 0.19
N LEU A 177 9.23 -14.43 1.36
CA LEU A 177 10.09 -13.55 2.15
C LEU A 177 11.35 -14.29 2.64
N GLN A 178 11.19 -15.49 3.20
CA GLN A 178 12.31 -16.32 3.65
C GLN A 178 13.27 -16.65 2.50
N ASN A 179 12.77 -17.06 1.35
CA ASN A 179 13.60 -17.33 0.18
C ASN A 179 14.35 -16.07 -0.28
N PHE A 180 13.70 -14.89 -0.22
CA PHE A 180 14.31 -13.62 -0.58
C PHE A 180 15.43 -13.25 0.40
N GLN A 181 15.21 -13.41 1.71
CA GLN A 181 16.22 -13.24 2.76
C GLN A 181 17.44 -14.14 2.54
N GLN A 182 17.23 -15.42 2.24
CA GLN A 182 18.33 -16.36 1.99
C GLN A 182 19.15 -15.95 0.76
N ARG A 183 18.51 -15.48 -0.30
CA ARG A 183 19.21 -14.95 -1.48
C ARG A 183 20.02 -13.70 -1.16
N ILE A 184 19.46 -12.75 -0.39
CA ILE A 184 20.22 -11.58 0.08
C ILE A 184 21.39 -12.03 0.96
N LYS A 185 21.17 -12.95 1.90
CA LYS A 185 22.20 -13.45 2.83
C LYS A 185 23.37 -14.12 2.08
N ALA A 186 23.05 -14.99 1.12
CA ALA A 186 24.04 -15.74 0.34
C ALA A 186 24.85 -14.89 -0.64
N ALA A 187 24.27 -13.82 -1.19
CA ALA A 187 24.94 -12.95 -2.14
C ALA A 187 26.11 -12.21 -1.49
N LYS A 188 27.31 -12.27 -2.06
CA LYS A 188 28.45 -11.41 -1.70
C LYS A 188 28.28 -10.03 -2.30
N ASN A 189 27.83 -9.96 -3.55
CA ASN A 189 27.62 -8.74 -4.32
C ASN A 189 26.10 -8.55 -4.54
N LEU A 190 25.51 -7.65 -3.77
CA LEU A 190 24.07 -7.29 -3.86
C LEU A 190 23.91 -6.01 -4.66
N VAL A 191 23.12 -6.06 -5.72
CA VAL A 191 22.75 -4.87 -6.51
C VAL A 191 21.28 -4.51 -6.25
N VAL A 192 21.04 -3.27 -5.84
CA VAL A 192 19.68 -2.71 -5.67
C VAL A 192 19.41 -1.68 -6.76
N VAL A 193 18.41 -1.91 -7.59
CA VAL A 193 18.02 -1.01 -8.68
C VAL A 193 16.82 -0.18 -8.27
N GLY A 194 17.00 1.13 -8.13
CA GLY A 194 15.96 2.06 -7.69
C GLY A 194 16.34 2.82 -6.42
N GLY A 195 16.58 4.14 -6.54
CA GLY A 195 16.95 5.03 -5.43
C GLY A 195 15.76 5.74 -4.78
N GLY A 196 14.56 5.12 -4.81
CA GLY A 196 13.40 5.53 -4.01
C GLY A 196 13.48 4.99 -2.58
N ALA A 197 12.46 5.25 -1.74
CA ALA A 197 12.46 4.87 -0.33
C ALA A 197 12.75 3.38 -0.12
N ALA A 198 12.00 2.49 -0.77
CA ALA A 198 12.17 1.04 -0.60
C ALA A 198 13.56 0.54 -0.98
N GLY A 199 14.16 1.10 -2.06
CA GLY A 199 15.51 0.71 -2.47
C GLY A 199 16.59 1.23 -1.53
N VAL A 200 16.47 2.46 -1.04
CA VAL A 200 17.39 3.05 -0.05
C VAL A 200 17.30 2.27 1.26
N GLU A 201 16.10 1.98 1.76
CA GLU A 201 15.88 1.22 2.99
C GLU A 201 16.44 -0.19 2.88
N LEU A 202 16.11 -0.93 1.81
CA LEU A 202 16.62 -2.29 1.61
C LEU A 202 18.15 -2.33 1.50
N ALA A 203 18.75 -1.41 0.73
CA ALA A 203 20.22 -1.36 0.56
C ALA A 203 20.92 -1.06 1.89
N THR A 204 20.40 -0.10 2.66
CA THR A 204 20.97 0.26 3.96
C THR A 204 20.76 -0.81 5.00
N ASP A 205 19.59 -1.46 5.04
CA ASP A 205 19.29 -2.58 5.92
C ASP A 205 20.19 -3.78 5.61
N ALA A 206 20.40 -4.12 4.32
CA ALA A 206 21.24 -5.23 3.91
C ALA A 206 22.71 -5.01 4.28
N LYS A 207 23.21 -3.76 4.12
CA LYS A 207 24.59 -3.43 4.48
C LYS A 207 24.82 -3.39 5.98
N ASP A 208 23.83 -2.89 6.74
CA ASP A 208 23.92 -2.83 8.22
C ASP A 208 23.80 -4.22 8.85
N GLN A 209 22.93 -5.11 8.29
CA GLN A 209 22.78 -6.49 8.73
C GLN A 209 23.95 -7.38 8.36
N TYR A 210 24.59 -7.12 7.21
CA TYR A 210 25.70 -7.90 6.66
C TYR A 210 26.86 -6.98 6.26
N PRO A 211 27.70 -6.51 7.21
CA PRO A 211 28.71 -5.47 6.99
C PRO A 211 29.75 -5.82 5.92
N ASP A 212 30.08 -7.10 5.76
CA ASP A 212 31.09 -7.58 4.79
C ASP A 212 30.55 -7.67 3.35
N LYS A 213 29.24 -7.48 3.14
CA LYS A 213 28.60 -7.55 1.84
C LYS A 213 28.92 -6.32 0.99
N ASN A 214 29.24 -6.54 -0.28
CA ASN A 214 29.30 -5.45 -1.27
C ASN A 214 27.86 -5.10 -1.69
N VAL A 215 27.43 -3.89 -1.41
CA VAL A 215 26.12 -3.39 -1.81
C VAL A 215 26.28 -2.23 -2.77
N THR A 216 25.68 -2.34 -3.96
CA THR A 216 25.65 -1.27 -4.97
C THR A 216 24.21 -0.86 -5.21
N LEU A 217 23.91 0.45 -5.10
CA LEU A 217 22.61 1.02 -5.45
C LEU A 217 22.71 1.74 -6.79
N ILE A 218 21.91 1.32 -7.77
CA ILE A 218 21.84 1.93 -9.11
C ILE A 218 20.55 2.72 -9.25
N HIS A 219 20.66 3.99 -9.67
CA HIS A 219 19.50 4.85 -9.87
C HIS A 219 19.57 5.65 -11.15
N SER A 220 18.42 5.77 -11.83
CA SER A 220 18.30 6.42 -13.15
C SER A 220 18.24 7.95 -13.13
N ARG A 221 18.31 8.56 -11.95
CA ARG A 221 18.32 10.01 -11.75
C ARG A 221 19.62 10.46 -11.11
N ASP A 222 19.85 11.77 -11.12
CA ASP A 222 21.09 12.38 -10.61
C ASP A 222 21.17 12.39 -9.07
N THR A 223 20.07 12.01 -8.40
CA THR A 223 20.03 11.92 -6.93
C THR A 223 19.03 10.86 -6.47
N VAL A 224 19.33 10.19 -5.35
CA VAL A 224 18.38 9.32 -4.66
C VAL A 224 17.22 10.15 -4.08
N MET A 225 16.08 9.51 -3.78
CA MET A 225 14.91 10.21 -3.24
C MET A 225 14.47 11.42 -4.08
N ASN A 226 14.64 11.37 -5.39
CA ASN A 226 14.49 12.50 -6.33
C ASN A 226 13.11 13.15 -6.36
N ARG A 227 12.08 12.53 -5.79
CA ARG A 227 10.72 13.09 -5.64
C ARG A 227 10.51 13.85 -4.33
N PHE A 228 11.50 13.93 -3.48
CA PHE A 228 11.49 14.62 -2.19
C PHE A 228 12.40 15.86 -2.24
N GLY A 229 12.42 16.64 -1.19
CA GLY A 229 13.20 17.84 -1.12
C GLY A 229 14.70 17.57 -0.99
N HIS A 230 15.50 18.62 -1.19
CA HIS A 230 16.95 18.55 -1.29
C HIS A 230 17.62 18.00 -0.02
N ASP A 231 17.17 18.45 1.15
CA ASP A 231 17.82 18.07 2.41
C ASP A 231 17.65 16.57 2.70
N LEU A 232 16.49 15.97 2.35
CA LEU A 232 16.28 14.52 2.45
C LEU A 232 17.16 13.76 1.44
N GLN A 233 17.28 14.26 0.21
CA GLN A 233 18.15 13.67 -0.81
C GLN A 233 19.59 13.59 -0.33
N VAL A 234 20.13 14.70 0.21
CA VAL A 234 21.48 14.77 0.78
C VAL A 234 21.62 13.84 1.98
N GLY A 235 20.62 13.84 2.87
CA GLY A 235 20.64 12.97 4.06
C GLY A 235 20.61 11.48 3.71
N ALA A 236 19.83 11.07 2.72
CA ALA A 236 19.76 9.70 2.24
C ALA A 236 21.07 9.26 1.58
N LEU A 237 21.63 10.11 0.70
CA LEU A 237 22.91 9.83 0.05
C LEU A 237 24.07 9.73 1.06
N ALA A 238 24.09 10.60 2.07
CA ALA A 238 25.06 10.52 3.16
C ALA A 238 24.92 9.20 3.93
N GLY A 239 23.70 8.81 4.29
CA GLY A 239 23.45 7.54 4.99
C GLY A 239 23.90 6.30 4.20
N LEU A 240 23.71 6.27 2.88
CA LEU A 240 24.22 5.22 2.00
C LEU A 240 25.76 5.17 2.02
N LYS A 241 26.40 6.33 1.87
CA LYS A 241 27.88 6.44 1.85
C LYS A 241 28.50 6.10 3.20
N ASP A 242 27.89 6.53 4.31
CA ASP A 242 28.37 6.24 5.67
C ASP A 242 28.41 4.74 5.96
N LEU A 243 27.53 3.96 5.33
CA LEU A 243 27.53 2.50 5.40
C LEU A 243 28.50 1.85 4.39
N GLY A 244 29.16 2.62 3.52
CA GLY A 244 30.04 2.08 2.49
C GLY A 244 29.32 1.47 1.29
N ILE A 245 28.09 1.91 1.01
CA ILE A 245 27.32 1.48 -0.16
C ILE A 245 27.80 2.25 -1.39
N GLU A 246 28.12 1.55 -2.48
CA GLU A 246 28.40 2.17 -3.76
C GLU A 246 27.10 2.70 -4.38
N VAL A 247 27.07 3.98 -4.78
CA VAL A 247 25.87 4.61 -5.38
C VAL A 247 26.19 5.06 -6.80
N ILE A 248 25.51 4.47 -7.79
CA ILE A 248 25.65 4.79 -9.21
C ILE A 248 24.39 5.54 -9.64
N LEU A 249 24.54 6.83 -9.95
CA LEU A 249 23.44 7.71 -10.36
C LEU A 249 23.46 7.94 -11.88
N GLY A 250 22.31 8.36 -12.43
CA GLY A 250 22.16 8.63 -13.88
C GLY A 250 22.13 7.38 -14.76
N GLU A 251 22.15 6.18 -14.18
CA GLU A 251 22.31 4.92 -14.89
C GLU A 251 21.10 3.99 -14.77
N ARG A 252 20.98 3.13 -15.76
CA ARG A 252 19.97 2.05 -15.81
C ARG A 252 20.63 0.72 -16.17
N THR A 253 20.06 -0.37 -15.65
CA THR A 253 20.43 -1.71 -16.07
C THR A 253 19.84 -2.01 -17.45
N THR A 254 20.54 -2.82 -18.24
CA THR A 254 20.08 -3.27 -19.57
C THR A 254 19.24 -4.54 -19.50
N SER A 255 19.28 -5.26 -18.36
CA SER A 255 18.50 -6.47 -18.08
C SER A 255 17.90 -6.42 -16.68
N GLU A 256 16.87 -7.23 -16.47
CA GLU A 256 16.19 -7.40 -15.17
C GLU A 256 16.84 -8.49 -14.30
N THR A 257 17.77 -9.24 -14.86
CA THR A 257 18.50 -10.31 -14.17
C THR A 257 19.99 -10.21 -14.47
N PRO A 258 20.87 -10.56 -13.49
CA PRO A 258 22.30 -10.67 -13.75
C PRO A 258 22.60 -11.77 -14.77
N ALA A 259 23.62 -11.55 -15.57
CA ALA A 259 24.18 -12.56 -16.47
C ALA A 259 25.68 -12.71 -16.19
N ASP A 260 26.16 -13.93 -16.13
CA ASP A 260 27.59 -14.27 -15.89
C ASP A 260 28.19 -13.60 -14.62
N GLY A 261 27.37 -13.39 -13.58
CA GLY A 261 27.78 -12.73 -12.36
C GLY A 261 27.87 -11.19 -12.44
N PHE A 262 27.28 -10.58 -13.50
CA PHE A 262 27.33 -9.14 -13.70
C PHE A 262 25.94 -8.58 -14.09
N VAL A 263 25.74 -7.33 -13.73
CA VAL A 263 24.70 -6.46 -14.30
C VAL A 263 25.36 -5.43 -15.19
N THR A 264 24.90 -5.32 -16.43
CA THR A 264 25.41 -4.35 -17.41
C THR A 264 24.56 -3.09 -17.40
N LEU A 265 25.21 -1.93 -17.30
CA LEU A 265 24.60 -0.60 -17.36
C LEU A 265 24.45 -0.11 -18.79
N ARG A 266 23.62 0.92 -19.03
CA ARG A 266 23.47 1.52 -20.36
C ARG A 266 24.77 2.11 -20.91
N SER A 267 25.65 2.61 -20.04
CA SER A 267 26.99 3.08 -20.39
C SER A 267 27.96 1.96 -20.88
N GLY A 268 27.57 0.68 -20.75
CA GLY A 268 28.43 -0.48 -20.99
C GLY A 268 29.23 -0.92 -19.76
N ARG A 269 29.22 -0.14 -18.65
CA ARG A 269 29.88 -0.54 -17.40
C ARG A 269 29.23 -1.83 -16.87
N LYS A 270 30.06 -2.77 -16.41
CA LYS A 270 29.62 -3.99 -15.71
C LYS A 270 29.81 -3.82 -14.20
N VAL A 271 28.82 -4.29 -13.44
CA VAL A 271 28.82 -4.29 -11.96
C VAL A 271 28.68 -5.73 -11.51
N GLU A 272 29.58 -6.21 -10.65
CA GLU A 272 29.49 -7.55 -10.05
C GLU A 272 28.17 -7.72 -9.31
N CYS A 273 27.48 -8.82 -9.53
CA CYS A 273 26.14 -9.05 -9.01
C CYS A 273 25.81 -10.54 -8.87
N ASP A 274 25.72 -11.01 -7.64
CA ASP A 274 25.21 -12.35 -7.35
C ASP A 274 23.68 -12.35 -7.23
N PHE A 275 23.12 -11.25 -6.70
CA PHE A 275 21.69 -11.04 -6.59
C PHE A 275 21.28 -9.59 -6.86
N MET A 276 20.31 -9.42 -7.76
CA MET A 276 19.75 -8.11 -8.09
C MET A 276 18.33 -7.97 -7.52
N VAL A 277 18.06 -6.86 -6.85
CA VAL A 277 16.75 -6.48 -6.32
C VAL A 277 16.22 -5.29 -7.12
N ASN A 278 15.07 -5.49 -7.76
CA ASN A 278 14.38 -4.41 -8.46
C ASN A 278 13.43 -3.67 -7.50
N ALA A 279 13.81 -2.45 -7.10
CA ALA A 279 13.02 -1.53 -6.28
C ALA A 279 12.57 -0.29 -7.07
N THR A 280 12.36 -0.44 -8.38
CA THR A 280 11.94 0.66 -9.26
C THR A 280 10.48 1.02 -9.07
N GLY A 281 10.04 2.15 -9.70
CA GLY A 281 8.73 2.74 -9.50
C GLY A 281 7.54 1.85 -9.89
N GLN A 282 6.45 2.02 -9.17
CA GLN A 282 5.19 1.28 -9.37
C GLN A 282 4.37 1.88 -10.52
N GLN A 283 3.58 1.03 -11.19
CA GLN A 283 2.62 1.42 -12.23
C GLN A 283 1.20 1.40 -11.65
N PRO A 284 0.32 2.35 -12.02
CA PRO A 284 -1.09 2.32 -11.61
C PRO A 284 -1.81 1.07 -12.11
N SER A 285 -2.58 0.41 -11.26
CA SER A 285 -3.37 -0.78 -11.61
C SER A 285 -4.73 -0.37 -12.18
N SER A 286 -4.72 0.31 -13.33
CA SER A 286 -5.91 0.94 -13.97
C SER A 286 -6.49 0.14 -15.13
N GLN A 287 -5.96 -1.06 -15.43
CA GLN A 287 -6.34 -1.84 -16.60
C GLN A 287 -7.86 -2.07 -16.73
N LEU A 288 -8.53 -2.42 -15.63
CA LEU A 288 -9.98 -2.62 -15.62
C LEU A 288 -10.78 -1.42 -16.15
N ILE A 289 -10.33 -0.20 -15.88
CA ILE A 289 -10.95 1.03 -16.35
C ILE A 289 -10.47 1.38 -17.76
N SER A 290 -9.21 1.12 -18.08
CA SER A 290 -8.71 1.27 -19.44
C SER A 290 -9.50 0.44 -20.46
N ASP A 291 -9.93 -0.76 -20.07
CA ASP A 291 -10.71 -1.66 -20.92
C ASP A 291 -12.20 -1.25 -20.99
N PHE A 292 -12.72 -0.59 -19.95
CA PHE A 292 -14.13 -0.20 -19.85
C PHE A 292 -14.38 1.23 -20.37
N VAL A 293 -13.55 2.21 -19.89
CA VAL A 293 -13.69 3.64 -20.21
C VAL A 293 -12.29 4.24 -20.40
N PRO A 294 -11.64 4.00 -21.55
CA PRO A 294 -10.25 4.40 -21.79
C PRO A 294 -10.02 5.91 -21.69
N GLU A 295 -11.01 6.74 -21.98
CA GLU A 295 -10.94 8.21 -21.85
C GLU A 295 -10.79 8.67 -20.38
N ALA A 296 -11.13 7.84 -19.40
CA ALA A 296 -10.90 8.12 -17.99
C ALA A 296 -9.42 7.98 -17.58
N ILE A 297 -8.55 7.44 -18.46
CA ILE A 297 -7.13 7.25 -18.13
C ILE A 297 -6.35 8.52 -18.46
N ALA A 298 -5.59 9.00 -17.47
CA ALA A 298 -4.66 10.12 -17.62
C ALA A 298 -3.35 9.68 -18.29
N LYS A 299 -2.54 10.65 -18.76
CA LYS A 299 -1.20 10.38 -19.33
C LYS A 299 -0.25 9.68 -18.35
N SER A 300 -0.50 9.80 -17.05
CA SER A 300 0.23 9.10 -15.97
C SER A 300 -0.11 7.60 -15.87
N GLY A 301 -1.13 7.13 -16.57
CA GLY A 301 -1.72 5.82 -16.43
C GLY A 301 -2.74 5.70 -15.29
N ARG A 302 -2.97 6.76 -14.52
CA ARG A 302 -3.96 6.78 -13.44
C ARG A 302 -5.35 7.12 -13.95
N ILE A 303 -6.36 6.81 -13.14
CA ILE A 303 -7.77 7.10 -13.43
C ILE A 303 -8.05 8.55 -13.04
N LYS A 304 -8.56 9.35 -13.97
CA LYS A 304 -8.99 10.73 -13.73
C LYS A 304 -10.15 10.78 -12.75
N VAL A 305 -10.08 11.70 -11.78
CA VAL A 305 -11.11 11.87 -10.77
C VAL A 305 -11.51 13.33 -10.63
N LYS A 306 -12.79 13.55 -10.32
CA LYS A 306 -13.31 14.84 -9.86
C LYS A 306 -12.80 15.11 -8.44
N PRO A 307 -12.79 16.36 -7.97
CA PRO A 307 -12.43 16.69 -6.58
C PRO A 307 -13.26 15.92 -5.53
N THR A 308 -14.45 15.46 -5.89
CA THR A 308 -15.31 14.58 -5.08
C THR A 308 -14.88 13.13 -5.03
N MET A 309 -13.76 12.77 -5.66
CA MET A 309 -13.25 11.42 -5.86
C MET A 309 -14.15 10.51 -6.72
N GLN A 310 -15.16 11.06 -7.39
CA GLN A 310 -15.88 10.35 -8.45
C GLN A 310 -14.98 10.23 -9.68
N ILE A 311 -15.13 9.15 -10.46
CA ILE A 311 -14.49 9.04 -11.77
C ILE A 311 -14.89 10.27 -12.63
N ASP A 312 -13.95 10.81 -13.39
CA ASP A 312 -14.21 12.01 -14.24
C ASP A 312 -14.85 11.60 -15.58
N VAL A 313 -16.02 10.99 -15.47
CA VAL A 313 -16.91 10.58 -16.56
C VAL A 313 -18.34 10.86 -16.11
N ASP A 314 -19.04 11.75 -16.82
CA ASP A 314 -20.34 12.25 -16.39
C ASP A 314 -21.45 11.18 -16.39
N SER A 315 -21.34 10.17 -17.23
CA SER A 315 -22.28 9.04 -17.27
C SER A 315 -22.12 8.04 -16.10
N LEU A 316 -20.99 8.12 -15.35
CA LEU A 316 -20.64 7.17 -14.30
C LEU A 316 -20.53 7.82 -12.90
N PRO A 317 -21.51 8.61 -12.46
CA PRO A 317 -21.41 9.36 -11.20
C PRO A 317 -21.41 8.49 -9.95
N HIS A 318 -21.72 7.21 -10.07
CA HIS A 318 -21.79 6.23 -9.00
C HIS A 318 -20.48 5.45 -8.79
N ILE A 319 -19.42 5.75 -9.58
CA ILE A 319 -18.10 5.13 -9.46
C ILE A 319 -17.13 6.13 -8.81
N TYR A 320 -16.48 5.69 -7.73
CA TYR A 320 -15.48 6.42 -6.99
C TYR A 320 -14.12 5.75 -7.13
N VAL A 321 -13.04 6.55 -7.09
CA VAL A 321 -11.67 6.03 -7.24
C VAL A 321 -10.78 6.65 -6.17
N CYS A 322 -9.95 5.84 -5.50
CA CYS A 322 -9.04 6.33 -4.48
C CYS A 322 -7.75 5.51 -4.38
N GLY A 323 -6.75 6.08 -3.74
CA GLY A 323 -5.42 5.50 -3.60
C GLY A 323 -4.52 5.77 -4.81
N ASP A 324 -3.44 4.98 -4.95
CA ASP A 324 -2.39 5.23 -5.94
C ASP A 324 -2.86 5.13 -7.40
N VAL A 325 -4.00 4.50 -7.64
CA VAL A 325 -4.63 4.40 -8.97
C VAL A 325 -5.32 5.69 -9.40
N ALA A 326 -5.67 6.59 -8.44
CA ALA A 326 -6.38 7.85 -8.72
C ALA A 326 -5.42 8.98 -9.13
N GLU A 327 -5.79 9.75 -10.16
CA GLU A 327 -5.12 11.01 -10.55
C GLU A 327 -5.65 12.17 -9.68
N ALA A 328 -5.25 12.17 -8.41
CA ALA A 328 -5.74 13.12 -7.40
C ALA A 328 -4.67 14.15 -6.98
N GLY A 329 -3.75 14.50 -7.87
CA GLY A 329 -2.73 15.52 -7.63
C GLY A 329 -1.61 15.11 -6.66
N VAL A 330 -1.48 13.82 -6.32
CA VAL A 330 -0.46 13.33 -5.39
C VAL A 330 0.84 13.05 -6.12
N THR A 331 1.88 13.84 -5.85
CA THR A 331 3.21 13.68 -6.47
C THR A 331 3.90 12.40 -6.00
N ASN A 332 3.82 12.10 -4.70
CA ASN A 332 4.39 10.91 -4.07
C ASN A 332 3.26 10.05 -3.48
N PRO A 333 2.72 9.07 -4.22
CA PRO A 333 1.70 8.16 -3.71
C PRO A 333 2.16 7.50 -2.40
N ASN A 334 1.28 7.54 -1.41
CA ASN A 334 1.56 7.01 -0.08
C ASN A 334 0.26 6.63 0.64
N ALA A 335 0.37 5.77 1.66
CA ALA A 335 -0.77 5.24 2.38
C ALA A 335 -1.63 6.32 3.08
N ARG A 336 -1.03 7.40 3.58
CA ARG A 336 -1.76 8.49 4.26
C ARG A 336 -2.66 9.24 3.27
N ALA A 337 -2.12 9.62 2.12
CA ALA A 337 -2.91 10.25 1.06
C ALA A 337 -3.99 9.29 0.54
N ALA A 338 -3.66 8.01 0.36
CA ALA A 338 -4.60 6.97 -0.08
C ALA A 338 -5.78 6.80 0.90
N MET A 339 -5.52 6.73 2.21
CA MET A 339 -6.55 6.64 3.24
C MET A 339 -7.39 7.93 3.32
N LYS A 340 -6.78 9.11 3.17
CA LYS A 340 -7.50 10.37 3.11
C LYS A 340 -8.45 10.41 1.91
N GLN A 341 -7.99 10.06 0.71
CA GLN A 341 -8.84 9.94 -0.48
C GLN A 341 -10.01 8.98 -0.27
N ALA A 342 -9.74 7.83 0.37
CA ALA A 342 -10.76 6.83 0.68
C ALA A 342 -11.90 7.38 1.56
N ILE A 343 -11.56 8.25 2.49
CA ILE A 343 -12.52 8.97 3.33
C ILE A 343 -13.47 9.81 2.48
N TYR A 344 -12.91 10.66 1.61
CA TYR A 344 -13.71 11.56 0.76
C TYR A 344 -14.56 10.78 -0.24
N ALA A 345 -14.02 9.73 -0.84
CA ALA A 345 -14.75 8.83 -1.73
C ALA A 345 -15.94 8.17 -1.00
N ALA A 346 -15.70 7.59 0.18
CA ALA A 346 -16.72 6.92 0.97
C ALA A 346 -17.79 7.87 1.49
N ASP A 347 -17.41 9.04 2.03
CA ASP A 347 -18.38 10.04 2.53
C ASP A 347 -19.27 10.57 1.39
N ASN A 348 -18.72 10.83 0.20
CA ASN A 348 -19.47 11.25 -0.97
C ASN A 348 -20.40 10.13 -1.50
N LEU A 349 -19.95 8.88 -1.44
CA LEU A 349 -20.80 7.74 -1.76
C LEU A 349 -21.98 7.65 -0.78
N VAL A 350 -21.73 7.83 0.51
CA VAL A 350 -22.78 7.85 1.54
C VAL A 350 -23.78 9.00 1.33
N LEU A 351 -23.30 10.19 0.92
CA LEU A 351 -24.20 11.29 0.52
C LEU A 351 -25.06 10.90 -0.67
N ALA A 352 -24.49 10.26 -1.69
CA ALA A 352 -25.25 9.79 -2.85
C ALA A 352 -26.29 8.74 -2.48
N LEU A 353 -25.99 7.82 -1.56
CA LEU A 353 -26.98 6.87 -0.99
C LEU A 353 -28.16 7.59 -0.29
N GLN A 354 -27.92 8.78 0.27
CA GLN A 354 -28.93 9.65 0.85
C GLN A 354 -29.67 10.51 -0.18
N SER A 355 -29.44 10.29 -1.48
CA SER A 355 -29.92 11.15 -2.57
C SER A 355 -29.46 12.61 -2.45
N LYS A 356 -28.32 12.83 -1.80
CA LYS A 356 -27.65 14.12 -1.69
C LYS A 356 -26.51 14.22 -2.70
N LYS A 357 -26.25 15.45 -3.15
CA LYS A 357 -25.11 15.70 -4.06
C LYS A 357 -23.77 15.49 -3.32
N PRO A 358 -22.84 14.73 -3.87
CA PRO A 358 -21.45 14.66 -3.38
C PRO A 358 -20.84 16.08 -3.28
N SER A 359 -20.37 16.46 -2.11
CA SER A 359 -19.92 17.83 -1.83
C SER A 359 -18.59 17.91 -1.07
N ASN A 360 -18.08 16.78 -0.60
CA ASN A 360 -16.79 16.73 0.08
C ASN A 360 -15.66 16.79 -0.95
N ILE A 361 -14.80 17.79 -0.87
CA ILE A 361 -13.73 18.05 -1.83
C ILE A 361 -12.41 17.59 -1.25
N TYR A 362 -11.76 16.63 -1.93
CA TYR A 362 -10.40 16.24 -1.62
C TYR A 362 -9.40 17.23 -2.19
N GLU A 363 -8.52 17.69 -1.34
CA GLU A 363 -7.34 18.46 -1.72
C GLU A 363 -6.10 17.79 -1.14
N HIS A 364 -5.11 17.57 -2.00
CA HIS A 364 -3.81 17.08 -1.55
C HIS A 364 -3.08 18.19 -0.79
N TYR A 365 -2.75 17.91 0.45
CA TYR A 365 -2.04 18.87 1.30
C TYR A 365 -0.55 18.54 1.36
N TRP A 366 0.29 19.54 1.44
CA TRP A 366 1.75 19.37 1.47
C TRP A 366 2.22 18.39 2.56
N ALA A 367 1.56 18.39 3.72
CA ALA A 367 1.89 17.53 4.84
C ALA A 367 1.43 16.06 4.66
N ASP A 368 0.62 15.76 3.64
CA ASP A 368 0.28 14.37 3.28
C ASP A 368 1.51 13.63 2.71
N GLY A 369 2.55 14.37 2.30
CA GLY A 369 3.82 13.86 1.78
C GLY A 369 4.91 13.57 2.81
N VAL A 370 4.59 13.56 4.12
CA VAL A 370 5.55 13.19 5.18
C VAL A 370 6.11 11.80 4.96
N ILE A 371 7.42 11.67 5.04
CA ILE A 371 8.11 10.37 4.97
C ILE A 371 9.02 10.19 6.20
N LYS A 372 9.06 8.96 6.71
CA LYS A 372 10.09 8.46 7.59
C LYS A 372 10.89 7.43 6.81
N LEU A 373 12.14 7.76 6.52
CA LEU A 373 13.09 6.91 5.79
C LEU A 373 14.04 6.27 6.79
N THR A 374 14.14 4.96 6.80
CA THR A 374 15.17 4.25 7.58
C THR A 374 16.49 4.21 6.80
N LEU A 375 17.61 4.33 7.52
CA LEU A 375 18.97 4.27 6.99
C LEU A 375 19.75 3.24 7.81
N GLY A 376 19.55 1.97 7.44
CA GLY A 376 19.94 0.81 8.22
C GLY A 376 19.03 0.55 9.41
N LEU A 377 19.43 -0.38 10.25
CA LEU A 377 18.58 -0.94 11.31
C LEU A 377 18.29 0.04 12.46
N HIS A 378 19.17 1.04 12.63
CA HIS A 378 19.18 1.86 13.85
C HIS A 378 18.97 3.36 13.63
N LYS A 379 18.94 3.85 12.39
CA LYS A 379 18.84 5.28 12.07
C LYS A 379 17.63 5.56 11.18
N SER A 380 17.07 6.75 11.31
CA SER A 380 16.02 7.23 10.41
C SER A 380 16.06 8.74 10.22
N ILE A 381 15.45 9.19 9.13
CA ILE A 381 15.16 10.61 8.86
C ILE A 381 13.65 10.72 8.62
N THR A 382 12.99 11.58 9.39
CA THR A 382 11.62 12.00 9.10
C THR A 382 11.67 13.36 8.42
N ALA A 383 11.12 13.45 7.21
CA ALA A 383 11.10 14.66 6.42
C ALA A 383 9.70 15.16 6.20
N PHE A 384 9.53 16.47 6.34
CA PHE A 384 8.35 17.27 6.00
C PHE A 384 8.81 18.39 5.09
N GLY A 385 8.14 18.63 3.97
CA GLY A 385 8.62 19.67 3.06
C GLY A 385 7.54 20.33 2.22
N ILE A 386 7.81 21.59 1.85
CA ILE A 386 7.09 22.34 0.83
C ILE A 386 8.12 23.00 -0.08
N GLY A 387 8.14 22.64 -1.37
CA GLY A 387 9.09 23.19 -2.32
C GLY A 387 10.53 23.03 -1.81
N ASP A 388 11.28 24.12 -1.73
CA ASP A 388 12.68 24.12 -1.29
C ASP A 388 12.86 24.18 0.25
N THR A 389 11.78 24.13 1.02
CA THR A 389 11.82 24.23 2.47
C THR A 389 11.46 22.89 3.08
N GLU A 390 12.39 22.30 3.83
CA GLU A 390 12.22 21.03 4.52
C GLU A 390 12.49 21.15 6.01
N LEU A 391 11.75 20.36 6.80
CA LEU A 391 12.07 20.05 8.18
C LEU A 391 12.51 18.60 8.27
N LEU A 392 13.75 18.37 8.69
CA LEU A 392 14.29 17.05 8.91
C LEU A 392 14.46 16.78 10.39
N PHE A 393 13.97 15.62 10.81
CA PHE A 393 14.19 15.08 12.15
C PHE A 393 14.97 13.78 12.02
N ARG A 394 16.19 13.77 12.56
CA ARG A 394 17.02 12.56 12.65
C ARG A 394 16.58 11.76 13.87
N GLY A 395 16.29 10.48 13.68
CA GLY A 395 15.83 9.58 14.72
C GLY A 395 16.72 8.36 14.88
N LYS A 396 16.55 7.67 16.02
CA LYS A 396 17.10 6.33 16.25
C LYS A 396 15.94 5.34 16.20
N GLU A 397 16.12 4.26 15.45
CA GLU A 397 15.19 3.13 15.48
C GLU A 397 15.55 2.23 16.66
N LYS A 398 14.59 2.03 17.55
CA LYS A 398 14.76 1.19 18.74
C LYS A 398 14.36 -0.25 18.48
N GLU A 399 13.42 -0.46 17.56
CA GLU A 399 12.82 -1.76 17.26
C GLU A 399 13.10 -2.15 15.82
N VAL A 400 13.66 -3.33 15.63
CA VAL A 400 13.90 -3.91 14.31
C VAL A 400 12.61 -4.06 13.51
N THR A 401 11.51 -4.33 14.19
CA THR A 401 10.18 -4.53 13.61
C THR A 401 9.46 -3.23 13.22
N LEU A 402 10.10 -2.09 13.45
CA LEU A 402 9.53 -0.77 13.17
C LEU A 402 8.18 -0.58 13.90
N MET A 403 7.17 -0.10 13.20
CA MET A 403 5.84 0.18 13.77
C MET A 403 4.81 -0.93 13.54
N ILE A 404 5.23 -2.18 13.26
CA ILE A 404 4.30 -3.25 12.86
C ILE A 404 3.28 -3.58 13.94
N GLU A 405 3.66 -3.60 15.22
CA GLU A 405 2.74 -3.86 16.34
C GLU A 405 1.63 -2.81 16.41
N ARG A 406 2.01 -1.54 16.22
CA ARG A 406 1.03 -0.45 16.13
C ARG A 406 0.12 -0.59 14.91
N ALA A 407 0.63 -1.12 13.78
CA ALA A 407 -0.20 -1.37 12.61
C ALA A 407 -1.27 -2.45 12.91
N TRP A 408 -0.92 -3.54 13.59
CA TRP A 408 -1.88 -4.55 14.05
C TRP A 408 -2.97 -3.94 14.93
N THR A 409 -2.58 -3.18 15.95
CA THR A 409 -3.53 -2.51 16.86
C THR A 409 -4.44 -1.52 16.12
N ASN A 410 -3.90 -0.72 15.20
CA ASN A 410 -4.66 0.21 14.39
C ASN A 410 -5.66 -0.50 13.46
N MET A 411 -5.34 -1.71 13.03
CA MET A 411 -6.24 -2.56 12.24
C MET A 411 -7.22 -3.36 13.11
N GLY A 412 -7.30 -3.06 14.43
CA GLY A 412 -8.20 -3.71 15.36
C GLY A 412 -7.83 -5.15 15.71
N ALA A 413 -6.69 -5.63 15.23
CA ALA A 413 -6.21 -6.99 15.47
C ALA A 413 -5.25 -7.01 16.67
N LYS A 414 -5.27 -8.12 17.43
CA LYS A 414 -4.30 -8.33 18.50
C LYS A 414 -2.94 -8.67 17.86
N PRO A 415 -1.84 -7.99 18.26
CA PRO A 415 -0.55 -8.15 17.63
C PRO A 415 -0.12 -9.62 17.53
N TYR A 416 0.13 -10.03 16.28
CA TYR A 416 0.65 -11.34 15.86
C TYR A 416 -0.27 -12.54 16.11
N GLU A 417 -1.50 -12.35 16.61
CA GLU A 417 -2.50 -13.41 16.75
C GLU A 417 -3.35 -13.51 15.48
N ASP A 418 -3.32 -14.69 14.88
CA ASP A 418 -4.06 -14.99 13.66
C ASP A 418 -4.67 -16.40 13.79
N LYS A 419 -5.83 -16.45 14.45
CA LYS A 419 -6.50 -17.70 14.81
C LYS A 419 -6.80 -18.60 13.61
N GLU A 420 -7.18 -18.01 12.49
CA GLU A 420 -7.52 -18.77 11.27
C GLU A 420 -6.28 -19.44 10.68
N TYR A 421 -5.19 -18.69 10.56
CA TYR A 421 -3.91 -19.21 10.08
C TYR A 421 -3.31 -20.24 11.04
N ASP A 422 -3.35 -19.96 12.35
CA ASP A 422 -2.78 -20.82 13.37
C ASP A 422 -3.53 -22.16 13.48
N THR A 423 -4.86 -22.14 13.33
CA THR A 423 -5.71 -23.35 13.31
C THR A 423 -5.44 -24.19 12.06
N GLY A 424 -5.34 -23.56 10.88
CA GLY A 424 -5.01 -24.24 9.63
C GLY A 424 -3.62 -24.89 9.67
N ARG A 425 -2.64 -24.22 10.28
CA ARG A 425 -1.29 -24.76 10.46
C ARG A 425 -1.26 -25.95 11.42
N ALA A 426 -2.03 -25.90 12.50
CA ALA A 426 -2.15 -27.02 13.43
C ALA A 426 -2.78 -28.26 12.75
N GLN A 427 -3.81 -28.07 11.92
CA GLN A 427 -4.45 -29.15 11.16
C GLN A 427 -3.50 -29.77 10.11
N SER A 428 -2.74 -28.94 9.37
CA SER A 428 -1.78 -29.46 8.39
C SER A 428 -0.64 -30.23 9.07
N SER A 429 -0.12 -29.76 10.18
CA SER A 429 0.96 -30.44 10.92
C SER A 429 0.52 -31.77 11.52
N VAL A 430 -0.76 -31.92 11.86
CA VAL A 430 -1.33 -33.21 12.32
C VAL A 430 -1.50 -34.17 11.14
N ALA A 431 -1.93 -33.66 9.98
CA ALA A 431 -2.05 -34.44 8.75
C ALA A 431 -0.68 -34.95 8.24
N ASP A 432 0.34 -34.05 8.25
CA ASP A 432 1.70 -34.40 7.84
C ASP A 432 2.32 -35.48 8.77
N LYS A 433 2.14 -35.34 10.09
CA LYS A 433 2.58 -36.37 11.05
C LYS A 433 1.84 -37.69 10.88
N ALA A 434 0.54 -37.66 10.57
CA ALA A 434 -0.25 -38.89 10.31
C ALA A 434 0.21 -39.58 9.03
N LEU A 435 0.65 -38.85 8.01
CA LEU A 435 1.23 -39.39 6.78
C LEU A 435 2.63 -39.97 7.01
N GLU A 436 3.48 -39.36 7.83
CA GLU A 436 4.78 -39.89 8.22
C GLU A 436 4.63 -41.21 8.97
N VAL A 437 3.73 -41.27 9.96
CA VAL A 437 3.46 -42.52 10.72
C VAL A 437 2.86 -43.63 9.83
N ALA A 438 2.03 -43.27 8.85
CA ALA A 438 1.48 -44.22 7.90
C ALA A 438 2.54 -44.77 6.93
N ASN A 439 3.54 -43.98 6.56
CA ASN A 439 4.65 -44.43 5.71
C ASN A 439 5.75 -45.19 6.44
N GLU A 440 5.85 -45.06 7.78
CA GLU A 440 6.78 -45.89 8.61
C GLU A 440 6.20 -47.27 8.99
N THR A 441 4.91 -47.48 8.72
CA THR A 441 4.19 -48.73 9.05
C THR A 441 3.95 -49.66 7.84
N VAL A 442 4.48 -49.34 6.66
CA VAL A 442 4.49 -50.13 5.43
C VAL A 442 5.93 -50.60 5.15
#